data_cde4cdda583e510b65e7b4ea3f8ce8a0
#
_entry.id   cde4cdda583e510b65e7b4ea3f8ce8a0
#
_cell.length_a   1.000
_cell.length_b   1.000
_cell.length_c   1.000
_cell.angle_alpha   90.00
_cell.angle_beta   90.00
_cell.angle_gamma   90.00
#
_symmetry.space_group_name_H-M   'P 1'
#
loop_
_entity.id
_entity.type
_entity.pdbx_description
1 polymer ?
#
loop_
_entity_poly.entity_id
_entity_poly.type
_entity_poly.pdbx_seq_one_letter_code
_entity_poly.pdbx_strand_id
1 'polypeptide(L)'
;EFESVGFYMSNHPLKDYEDVLKQHKVKSFKDFENSNDTESFIAGTVMTLKEKKTSKGNSFAIVKFSDLSKVYELFLFSEILELNRENLIEGKSFLLTVIKDKENQENRFRRINVRKIVNLNEAAQLNYTNVEIELRNAGDLEKLYEAIKDKGDSKIKIFINKEGKNYLFELKDKRKFNYKTFKYLNKEHYIKKITL
;
A
#
# COMPACT_ATOMS: atom_id res chain seq x y z
N GLU A 1 -6.39 14.56 21.72
CA GLU A 1 -7.35 13.58 21.20
C GLU A 1 -6.83 12.14 21.36
N PHE A 2 -5.57 11.91 21.04
CA PHE A 2 -4.91 10.61 21.21
C PHE A 2 -4.79 10.18 22.68
N GLU A 3 -4.44 11.09 23.58
CA GLU A 3 -4.23 10.80 25.01
C GLU A 3 -5.52 10.41 25.74
N SER A 4 -6.68 10.91 25.28
CA SER A 4 -7.96 10.65 25.95
C SER A 4 -8.70 9.41 25.47
N VAL A 5 -8.47 8.98 24.21
CA VAL A 5 -9.23 7.87 23.57
C VAL A 5 -8.33 6.72 23.12
N GLY A 6 -7.01 6.92 23.07
CA GLY A 6 -6.03 5.91 22.72
C GLY A 6 -5.90 5.62 21.21
N PHE A 7 -6.60 6.36 20.34
CA PHE A 7 -6.46 6.28 18.87
C PHE A 7 -6.93 7.57 18.19
N TYR A 8 -6.61 7.74 16.92
CA TYR A 8 -7.01 8.92 16.14
C TYR A 8 -8.49 8.86 15.76
N MET A 9 -9.32 9.79 16.23
CA MET A 9 -10.75 9.83 15.91
C MET A 9 -11.06 10.61 14.63
N SER A 10 -10.46 11.77 14.42
CA SER A 10 -10.84 12.69 13.35
C SER A 10 -9.89 12.76 12.18
N ASN A 11 -8.60 12.54 12.36
CA ASN A 11 -7.60 12.69 11.28
C ASN A 11 -6.50 11.62 11.34
N HIS A 12 -6.88 10.36 11.10
CA HIS A 12 -5.93 9.26 11.08
C HIS A 12 -4.95 9.40 9.90
N PRO A 13 -3.62 9.25 10.11
CA PRO A 13 -2.62 9.43 9.06
C PRO A 13 -2.84 8.53 7.81
N LEU A 14 -3.44 7.37 7.97
CA LEU A 14 -3.77 6.48 6.84
C LEU A 14 -4.79 7.05 5.87
N LYS A 15 -5.56 8.08 6.24
CA LYS A 15 -6.49 8.74 5.31
C LYS A 15 -5.77 9.39 4.13
N ASP A 16 -4.56 9.89 4.35
CA ASP A 16 -3.75 10.47 3.28
C ASP A 16 -3.31 9.46 2.23
N TYR A 17 -3.39 8.16 2.56
CA TYR A 17 -2.99 7.04 1.71
C TYR A 17 -4.17 6.20 1.22
N GLU A 18 -5.42 6.65 1.39
CA GLU A 18 -6.63 5.85 1.13
C GLU A 18 -6.61 5.20 -0.27
N ASP A 19 -6.19 5.95 -1.29
CA ASP A 19 -6.12 5.45 -2.66
C ASP A 19 -5.02 4.37 -2.83
N VAL A 20 -3.87 4.54 -2.16
CA VAL A 20 -2.78 3.54 -2.15
C VAL A 20 -3.26 2.25 -1.47
N LEU A 21 -3.98 2.40 -0.35
CA LEU A 21 -4.52 1.27 0.40
C LEU A 21 -5.56 0.50 -0.43
N LYS A 22 -6.46 1.20 -1.11
CA LYS A 22 -7.46 0.59 -2.03
C LYS A 22 -6.78 -0.17 -3.15
N GLN A 23 -5.75 0.41 -3.75
CA GLN A 23 -5.02 -0.19 -4.85
C GLN A 23 -4.33 -1.49 -4.45
N HIS A 24 -3.66 -1.52 -3.30
CA HIS A 24 -3.04 -2.73 -2.77
C HIS A 24 -4.04 -3.69 -2.14
N LYS A 25 -5.35 -3.43 -2.24
CA LYS A 25 -6.42 -4.23 -1.63
C LYS A 25 -6.16 -4.48 -0.15
N VAL A 26 -5.70 -3.44 0.54
CA VAL A 26 -5.37 -3.49 1.95
C VAL A 26 -6.63 -3.71 2.77
N LYS A 27 -6.61 -4.71 3.64
CA LYS A 27 -7.68 -4.97 4.60
C LYS A 27 -7.45 -4.20 5.89
N SER A 28 -8.53 -3.85 6.60
CA SER A 28 -8.37 -3.43 7.99
C SER A 28 -7.83 -4.59 8.82
N PHE A 29 -7.12 -4.30 9.91
CA PHE A 29 -6.63 -5.34 10.80
C PHE A 29 -7.79 -6.19 11.35
N LYS A 30 -8.90 -5.54 11.73
CA LYS A 30 -10.11 -6.19 12.21
C LYS A 30 -10.70 -7.18 11.19
N ASP A 31 -10.77 -6.76 9.92
CA ASP A 31 -11.32 -7.63 8.87
C ASP A 31 -10.39 -8.80 8.59
N PHE A 32 -9.07 -8.57 8.56
CA PHE A 32 -8.10 -9.65 8.40
C PHE A 32 -8.15 -10.62 9.59
N GLU A 33 -8.11 -10.12 10.82
CA GLU A 33 -8.16 -10.92 12.05
C GLU A 33 -9.36 -11.89 12.04
N ASN A 34 -10.52 -11.42 11.58
CA ASN A 34 -11.77 -12.19 11.53
C ASN A 34 -11.96 -13.00 10.24
N SER A 35 -11.12 -12.82 9.23
CA SER A 35 -11.22 -13.55 7.95
C SER A 35 -10.58 -14.94 8.02
N ASN A 36 -10.91 -15.79 7.05
CA ASN A 36 -10.23 -17.07 6.84
C ASN A 36 -8.95 -16.96 6.02
N ASP A 37 -8.57 -15.76 5.60
CA ASP A 37 -7.35 -15.57 4.83
C ASP A 37 -6.13 -15.92 5.66
N THR A 38 -5.17 -16.58 5.02
CA THR A 38 -3.89 -16.94 5.64
C THR A 38 -2.86 -15.86 5.48
N GLU A 39 -3.00 -14.99 4.45
CA GLU A 39 -2.10 -13.88 4.14
C GLU A 39 -2.90 -12.68 3.67
N SER A 40 -2.45 -11.47 4.00
CA SER A 40 -3.03 -10.23 3.51
C SER A 40 -2.06 -9.07 3.61
N PHE A 41 -2.41 -7.99 2.91
CA PHE A 41 -1.88 -6.66 3.18
C PHE A 41 -2.77 -5.96 4.19
N ILE A 42 -2.14 -5.42 5.23
CA ILE A 42 -2.75 -4.49 6.19
C ILE A 42 -1.91 -3.21 6.24
N ALA A 43 -2.44 -2.16 6.83
CA ALA A 43 -1.67 -0.94 7.04
C ALA A 43 -1.83 -0.45 8.47
N GLY A 44 -0.80 0.21 8.98
CA GLY A 44 -0.85 0.78 10.32
C GLY A 44 0.11 1.96 10.49
N THR A 45 -0.28 2.88 11.35
CA THR A 45 0.58 3.94 11.84
C THR A 45 1.20 3.51 13.15
N VAL A 46 2.51 3.63 13.28
CA VAL A 46 3.23 3.29 14.52
C VAL A 46 2.82 4.25 15.63
N MET A 47 2.34 3.71 16.73
CA MET A 47 2.01 4.44 17.95
C MET A 47 3.13 4.36 18.97
N THR A 48 3.63 3.15 19.23
CA THR A 48 4.75 2.91 20.15
C THR A 48 5.54 1.71 19.66
N LEU A 49 6.84 1.71 19.97
CA LEU A 49 7.74 0.59 19.72
C LEU A 49 8.53 0.28 20.99
N LYS A 50 8.56 -1.00 21.38
CA LYS A 50 9.33 -1.49 22.53
C LYS A 50 10.21 -2.64 22.10
N GLU A 51 11.51 -2.41 22.05
CA GLU A 51 12.48 -3.50 21.79
C GLU A 51 12.73 -4.31 23.05
N LYS A 52 12.83 -5.63 22.87
CA LYS A 52 13.15 -6.61 23.92
C LYS A 52 14.13 -7.66 23.39
N LYS A 53 14.68 -8.43 24.30
CA LYS A 53 15.51 -9.61 23.95
C LYS A 53 14.82 -10.88 24.42
N THR A 54 14.92 -11.92 23.61
CA THR A 54 14.53 -13.28 23.99
C THR A 54 15.54 -13.84 25.00
N SER A 55 15.18 -14.95 25.68
CA SER A 55 16.11 -15.70 26.55
C SER A 55 17.38 -16.16 25.81
N LYS A 56 17.33 -16.31 24.50
CA LYS A 56 18.47 -16.67 23.63
C LYS A 56 19.27 -15.45 23.14
N GLY A 57 18.95 -14.23 23.60
CA GLY A 57 19.64 -13.00 23.23
C GLY A 57 19.18 -12.35 21.92
N ASN A 58 18.28 -12.95 21.16
CA ASN A 58 17.77 -12.37 19.92
C ASN A 58 16.85 -11.18 20.20
N SER A 59 17.06 -10.07 19.47
CA SER A 59 16.21 -8.88 19.58
C SER A 59 14.87 -9.12 18.90
N PHE A 60 13.81 -8.57 19.46
CA PHE A 60 12.49 -8.44 18.83
C PHE A 60 11.83 -7.15 19.32
N ALA A 61 10.86 -6.67 18.57
CA ALA A 61 10.07 -5.51 18.98
C ALA A 61 8.58 -5.87 19.11
N ILE A 62 7.94 -5.27 20.10
CA ILE A 62 6.48 -5.18 20.19
C ILE A 62 6.12 -3.81 19.66
N VAL A 63 5.44 -3.78 18.52
CA VAL A 63 5.02 -2.54 17.87
C VAL A 63 3.51 -2.42 17.97
N LYS A 64 3.07 -1.31 18.54
CA LYS A 64 1.66 -0.94 18.61
C LYS A 64 1.34 -0.09 17.39
N PHE A 65 0.42 -0.55 16.58
CA PHE A 65 -0.08 0.13 15.41
C PHE A 65 -1.53 0.58 15.61
N SER A 66 -1.93 1.60 14.88
CA SER A 66 -3.34 1.94 14.67
C SER A 66 -3.69 1.91 13.19
N ASP A 67 -4.86 1.40 12.87
CA ASP A 67 -5.50 1.61 11.57
C ASP A 67 -6.85 2.34 11.74
N LEU A 68 -7.64 2.44 10.68
CA LEU A 68 -8.94 3.09 10.72
C LEU A 68 -10.00 2.28 11.51
N SER A 69 -9.69 1.05 11.90
CA SER A 69 -10.64 0.15 12.58
C SER A 69 -10.33 -0.05 14.06
N LYS A 70 -9.06 -0.16 14.41
CA LYS A 70 -8.64 -0.41 15.82
C LYS A 70 -7.15 -0.17 16.02
N VAL A 71 -6.75 -0.22 17.27
CA VAL A 71 -5.34 -0.33 17.70
C VAL A 71 -5.02 -1.81 17.88
N TYR A 72 -3.81 -2.23 17.44
CA TYR A 72 -3.36 -3.62 17.54
C TYR A 72 -1.85 -3.70 17.75
N GLU A 73 -1.38 -4.83 18.23
CA GLU A 73 0.04 -5.08 18.47
C GLU A 73 0.55 -6.22 17.61
N LEU A 74 1.74 -6.03 17.03
CA LEU A 74 2.44 -7.07 16.27
C LEU A 74 3.86 -7.24 16.81
N PHE A 75 4.35 -8.47 16.70
CA PHE A 75 5.72 -8.83 17.05
C PHE A 75 6.58 -8.79 15.79
N LEU A 76 7.66 -8.01 15.84
CA LEU A 76 8.67 -7.97 14.80
C LEU A 76 9.89 -8.73 15.29
N PHE A 77 10.15 -9.87 14.70
CA PHE A 77 11.34 -10.67 15.04
C PHE A 77 12.60 -10.08 14.42
N SER A 78 13.76 -10.51 14.89
CA SER A 78 15.06 -9.92 14.62
C SER A 78 15.30 -9.54 13.16
N GLU A 79 14.99 -10.43 12.21
CA GLU A 79 15.20 -10.18 10.78
C GLU A 79 14.42 -8.96 10.28
N ILE A 80 13.12 -8.91 10.56
CA ILE A 80 12.24 -7.79 10.15
C ILE A 80 12.59 -6.52 10.93
N LEU A 81 12.93 -6.65 12.22
CA LEU A 81 13.29 -5.51 13.06
C LEU A 81 14.59 -4.87 12.57
N GLU A 82 15.63 -5.64 12.31
CA GLU A 82 16.93 -5.12 11.87
C GLU A 82 16.85 -4.38 10.54
N LEU A 83 16.10 -4.93 9.58
CA LEU A 83 15.91 -4.29 8.28
C LEU A 83 15.12 -2.96 8.34
N ASN A 84 14.32 -2.76 9.38
CA ASN A 84 13.38 -1.63 9.45
C ASN A 84 13.59 -0.72 10.67
N ARG A 85 14.53 -1.02 11.57
CA ARG A 85 14.71 -0.34 12.86
C ARG A 85 14.74 1.18 12.75
N GLU A 86 15.52 1.70 11.82
CA GLU A 86 15.67 3.15 11.62
C GLU A 86 14.41 3.84 11.07
N ASN A 87 13.57 3.07 10.40
CA ASN A 87 12.35 3.59 9.77
C ASN A 87 11.10 3.47 10.64
N LEU A 88 11.12 2.56 11.62
CA LEU A 88 9.99 2.30 12.53
C LEU A 88 9.86 3.39 13.61
N ILE A 89 9.49 4.58 13.17
CA ILE A 89 9.35 5.77 14.01
C ILE A 89 7.86 6.03 14.29
N GLU A 90 7.55 6.43 15.51
CA GLU A 90 6.20 6.84 15.91
C GLU A 90 5.61 7.89 14.96
N GLY A 91 4.34 7.74 14.62
CA GLY A 91 3.63 8.58 13.66
C GLY A 91 3.84 8.23 12.19
N LYS A 92 4.81 7.38 11.82
CA LYS A 92 4.97 6.90 10.44
C LYS A 92 4.02 5.75 10.12
N SER A 93 3.55 5.72 8.88
CA SER A 93 2.59 4.74 8.38
C SER A 93 3.24 3.73 7.44
N PHE A 94 2.86 2.46 7.57
CA PHE A 94 3.45 1.34 6.87
C PHE A 94 2.39 0.44 6.24
N LEU A 95 2.75 -0.13 5.09
CA LEU A 95 2.11 -1.29 4.50
C LEU A 95 2.80 -2.54 5.03
N LEU A 96 2.03 -3.46 5.58
CA LEU A 96 2.50 -4.68 6.20
C LEU A 96 1.97 -5.89 5.44
N THR A 97 2.85 -6.80 5.05
CA THR A 97 2.44 -8.14 4.63
C THR A 97 2.40 -9.03 5.86
N VAL A 98 1.24 -9.57 6.16
CA VAL A 98 1.01 -10.38 7.37
C VAL A 98 0.48 -11.76 7.01
N ILE A 99 0.85 -12.75 7.81
CA ILE A 99 0.39 -14.13 7.70
C ILE A 99 -0.18 -14.61 9.03
N LYS A 100 -1.19 -15.47 8.98
CA LYS A 100 -1.69 -16.22 10.12
C LYS A 100 -1.00 -17.56 10.21
N ASP A 101 -0.63 -17.96 11.42
CA ASP A 101 -0.18 -19.33 11.66
C ASP A 101 -1.27 -20.33 11.31
N LYS A 102 -0.85 -21.55 10.95
CA LYS A 102 -1.79 -22.65 10.76
C LYS A 102 -2.52 -22.93 12.08
N GLU A 103 -3.79 -23.26 11.97
CA GLU A 103 -4.62 -23.64 13.11
C GLU A 103 -4.04 -24.89 13.77
N ASN A 104 -3.65 -24.78 15.03
CA ASN A 104 -3.30 -25.92 15.87
C ASN A 104 -4.49 -26.22 16.78
N GLN A 105 -4.77 -27.51 17.03
CA GLN A 105 -5.90 -27.97 17.87
C GLN A 105 -5.88 -27.38 19.29
N GLU A 106 -4.72 -26.89 19.75
CA GLU A 106 -4.52 -26.33 21.10
C GLU A 106 -4.72 -24.82 21.18
N ASN A 107 -4.68 -24.07 20.06
CA ASN A 107 -4.78 -22.60 20.05
C ASN A 107 -5.86 -22.13 19.09
N ARG A 108 -7.00 -21.69 19.64
CA ARG A 108 -8.09 -21.04 18.88
C ARG A 108 -7.71 -19.68 18.28
N PHE A 109 -6.61 -19.07 18.74
CA PHE A 109 -6.14 -17.78 18.23
C PHE A 109 -4.93 -18.00 17.31
N ARG A 110 -5.12 -17.79 16.01
CA ARG A 110 -4.03 -17.83 15.04
C ARG A 110 -3.14 -16.62 15.24
N ARG A 111 -1.87 -16.83 15.55
CA ARG A 111 -0.89 -15.76 15.65
C ARG A 111 -0.72 -15.10 14.30
N ILE A 112 -0.69 -13.76 14.30
CA ILE A 112 -0.42 -12.96 13.10
C ILE A 112 1.04 -12.54 13.13
N ASN A 113 1.78 -12.94 12.11
CA ASN A 113 3.20 -12.65 11.95
C ASN A 113 3.43 -11.68 10.78
N VAL A 114 4.41 -10.80 10.93
CA VAL A 114 4.80 -9.85 9.88
C VAL A 114 5.87 -10.49 9.01
N ARG A 115 5.65 -10.48 7.69
CA ARG A 115 6.59 -10.96 6.66
C ARG A 115 7.39 -9.83 6.02
N LYS A 116 6.75 -8.69 5.82
CA LYS A 116 7.36 -7.55 5.15
C LYS A 116 6.75 -6.25 5.66
N ILE A 117 7.58 -5.22 5.73
CA ILE A 117 7.19 -3.85 6.08
C ILE A 117 7.69 -2.93 4.96
N VAL A 118 6.83 -2.04 4.49
CA VAL A 118 7.17 -1.00 3.51
C VAL A 118 6.58 0.33 3.99
N ASN A 119 7.38 1.38 4.01
CA ASN A 119 6.88 2.72 4.31
C ASN A 119 5.83 3.13 3.27
N LEU A 120 4.68 3.65 3.69
CA LEU A 120 3.61 4.02 2.75
C LEU A 120 4.03 5.13 1.78
N ASN A 121 4.93 6.03 2.16
CA ASN A 121 5.50 7.00 1.23
C ASN A 121 6.29 6.33 0.11
N GLU A 122 7.02 5.26 0.43
CA GLU A 122 7.78 4.48 -0.57
C GLU A 122 6.83 3.64 -1.42
N ALA A 123 5.84 3.00 -0.80
CA ALA A 123 4.81 2.24 -1.52
C ALA A 123 4.08 3.11 -2.55
N ALA A 124 3.80 4.37 -2.21
CA ALA A 124 3.20 5.34 -3.13
C ALA A 124 4.12 5.77 -4.29
N GLN A 125 5.42 5.49 -4.21
CA GLN A 125 6.40 5.80 -5.27
C GLN A 125 6.69 4.60 -6.16
N LEU A 126 6.26 3.38 -5.80
CA LEU A 126 6.45 2.20 -6.64
C LEU A 126 5.72 2.36 -7.97
N ASN A 127 6.39 1.99 -9.05
CA ASN A 127 5.77 1.99 -10.37
C ASN A 127 4.80 0.82 -10.53
N TYR A 128 3.68 1.09 -11.21
CA TYR A 128 2.77 0.03 -11.62
C TYR A 128 3.39 -0.77 -12.76
N THR A 129 3.20 -2.07 -12.76
CA THR A 129 3.81 -2.95 -13.77
C THR A 129 3.13 -2.79 -15.14
N ASN A 130 1.81 -2.81 -15.16
CA ASN A 130 0.99 -2.67 -16.36
C ASN A 130 -0.05 -1.59 -16.11
N VAL A 131 -0.20 -0.69 -17.07
CA VAL A 131 -1.14 0.44 -16.98
C VAL A 131 -1.91 0.53 -18.28
N GLU A 132 -3.21 0.58 -18.20
CA GLU A 132 -4.11 0.80 -19.34
C GLU A 132 -4.82 2.15 -19.16
N ILE A 133 -4.69 3.01 -20.16
CA ILE A 133 -5.24 4.38 -20.15
C ILE A 133 -6.21 4.53 -21.31
N GLU A 134 -7.45 4.86 -21.03
CA GLU A 134 -8.44 5.19 -22.03
C GLU A 134 -8.60 6.70 -22.13
N LEU A 135 -8.34 7.25 -23.32
CA LEU A 135 -8.53 8.67 -23.63
C LEU A 135 -9.94 8.93 -24.15
N ARG A 136 -10.46 10.14 -23.86
CA ARG A 136 -11.73 10.60 -24.44
C ARG A 136 -11.58 10.99 -25.89
N ASN A 137 -10.46 11.64 -26.25
CA ASN A 137 -10.21 12.12 -27.60
C ASN A 137 -8.78 11.80 -28.04
N ALA A 138 -8.61 11.49 -29.31
CA ALA A 138 -7.30 11.23 -29.90
C ALA A 138 -6.36 12.46 -29.88
N GLY A 139 -6.91 13.67 -29.95
CA GLY A 139 -6.15 14.91 -29.90
C GLY A 139 -5.42 15.17 -28.57
N ASP A 140 -5.75 14.45 -27.50
CA ASP A 140 -5.13 14.61 -26.19
C ASP A 140 -3.92 13.67 -25.97
N LEU A 141 -3.53 12.92 -26.99
CA LEU A 141 -2.43 11.94 -26.92
C LEU A 141 -1.09 12.62 -26.56
N GLU A 142 -0.87 13.81 -27.07
CA GLU A 142 0.35 14.59 -26.83
C GLU A 142 0.42 15.07 -25.36
N LYS A 143 -0.71 15.48 -24.78
CA LYS A 143 -0.80 15.84 -23.35
C LYS A 143 -0.53 14.65 -22.46
N LEU A 144 -1.09 13.49 -22.80
CA LEU A 144 -0.80 12.26 -22.08
C LEU A 144 0.69 11.91 -22.16
N TYR A 145 1.28 11.99 -23.37
CA TYR A 145 2.68 11.67 -23.56
C TYR A 145 3.60 12.53 -22.69
N GLU A 146 3.36 13.84 -22.64
CA GLU A 146 4.11 14.76 -21.78
C GLU A 146 4.00 14.39 -20.29
N ALA A 147 2.82 13.97 -19.84
CA ALA A 147 2.59 13.58 -18.45
C ALA A 147 3.30 12.27 -18.04
N ILE A 148 3.61 11.40 -19.03
CA ILE A 148 4.24 10.09 -18.80
C ILE A 148 5.56 9.94 -19.54
N LYS A 149 6.24 11.02 -19.89
CA LYS A 149 7.48 11.00 -20.70
C LYS A 149 8.67 10.35 -19.99
N ASP A 150 8.70 10.37 -18.67
CA ASP A 150 9.81 9.86 -17.89
C ASP A 150 9.97 8.34 -18.07
N LYS A 151 11.21 7.90 -18.26
CA LYS A 151 11.55 6.47 -18.34
C LYS A 151 11.33 5.80 -16.98
N GLY A 152 10.90 4.54 -17.00
CA GLY A 152 10.64 3.73 -15.80
C GLY A 152 10.34 2.29 -16.15
N ASP A 153 9.55 1.60 -15.30
CA ASP A 153 9.34 0.16 -15.39
C ASP A 153 7.92 -0.24 -15.81
N SER A 154 7.02 0.73 -15.98
CA SER A 154 5.61 0.47 -16.32
C SER A 154 5.43 0.25 -17.82
N LYS A 155 4.75 -0.81 -18.18
CA LYS A 155 4.22 -1.03 -19.55
C LYS A 155 2.91 -0.29 -19.68
N ILE A 156 2.78 0.55 -20.71
CA ILE A 156 1.59 1.40 -20.88
C ILE A 156 0.90 1.04 -22.19
N LYS A 157 -0.41 0.79 -22.08
CA LYS A 157 -1.33 0.63 -23.20
C LYS A 157 -2.31 1.79 -23.19
N ILE A 158 -2.56 2.36 -24.37
CA ILE A 158 -3.43 3.50 -24.55
C ILE A 158 -4.57 3.09 -25.48
N PHE A 159 -5.80 3.28 -25.01
CA PHE A 159 -7.03 3.01 -25.74
C PHE A 159 -7.65 4.31 -26.19
N ILE A 160 -8.02 4.40 -27.45
CA ILE A 160 -8.67 5.56 -28.05
C ILE A 160 -9.83 5.09 -28.90
N ASN A 161 -11.02 5.67 -28.69
CA ASN A 161 -12.12 5.53 -29.61
C ASN A 161 -12.15 6.72 -30.56
N LYS A 162 -12.11 6.48 -31.87
CA LYS A 162 -12.24 7.51 -32.88
C LYS A 162 -13.20 7.01 -33.97
N GLU A 163 -14.27 7.78 -34.21
CA GLU A 163 -15.29 7.50 -35.25
C GLU A 163 -15.86 6.06 -35.15
N GLY A 164 -16.12 5.60 -33.91
CA GLY A 164 -16.66 4.27 -33.62
C GLY A 164 -15.64 3.13 -33.72
N LYS A 165 -14.38 3.41 -34.05
CA LYS A 165 -13.28 2.44 -34.05
C LYS A 165 -12.42 2.54 -32.82
N ASN A 166 -12.07 1.39 -32.24
CA ASN A 166 -11.17 1.33 -31.09
C ASN A 166 -9.73 1.09 -31.56
N TYR A 167 -8.83 1.93 -31.12
CA TYR A 167 -7.41 1.83 -31.38
C TYR A 167 -6.69 1.52 -30.07
N LEU A 168 -5.73 0.58 -30.14
CA LEU A 168 -4.84 0.22 -29.04
C LEU A 168 -3.41 0.55 -29.43
N PHE A 169 -2.75 1.35 -28.61
CA PHE A 169 -1.32 1.66 -28.73
C PHE A 169 -0.58 1.10 -27.52
N GLU A 170 0.47 0.35 -27.75
CA GLU A 170 1.41 -0.06 -26.71
C GLU A 170 2.70 0.74 -26.88
N LEU A 171 3.14 1.41 -25.82
CA LEU A 171 4.40 2.16 -25.85
C LEU A 171 5.58 1.16 -25.88
N LYS A 172 6.52 1.36 -26.81
CA LYS A 172 7.73 0.53 -26.91
C LYS A 172 8.58 0.61 -25.66
N ASP A 173 8.75 1.84 -25.14
CA ASP A 173 9.56 2.08 -23.97
C ASP A 173 8.70 2.09 -22.72
N LYS A 174 9.19 1.46 -21.67
CA LYS A 174 8.57 1.52 -20.36
C LYS A 174 8.66 2.94 -19.78
N ARG A 175 7.64 3.35 -19.06
CA ARG A 175 7.49 4.68 -18.48
C ARG A 175 7.42 4.64 -16.96
N LYS A 176 7.75 5.77 -16.34
CA LYS A 176 7.51 5.97 -14.92
C LYS A 176 6.03 6.27 -14.71
N PHE A 177 5.33 5.31 -14.11
CA PHE A 177 3.93 5.48 -13.75
C PHE A 177 3.70 4.98 -12.33
N ASN A 178 3.70 5.91 -11.40
CA ASN A 178 3.49 5.65 -9.99
C ASN A 178 2.18 6.29 -9.49
N TYR A 179 1.92 6.19 -8.21
CA TYR A 179 0.72 6.75 -7.60
C TYR A 179 0.56 8.27 -7.86
N LYS A 180 1.64 9.06 -7.86
CA LYS A 180 1.55 10.50 -8.16
C LYS A 180 1.07 10.75 -9.58
N THR A 181 1.62 10.01 -10.53
CA THR A 181 1.21 10.08 -11.94
C THR A 181 -0.24 9.64 -12.11
N PHE A 182 -0.64 8.55 -11.46
CA PHE A 182 -2.03 8.10 -11.45
C PHE A 182 -2.98 9.16 -10.89
N LYS A 183 -2.68 9.71 -9.71
CA LYS A 183 -3.51 10.73 -9.05
C LYS A 183 -3.63 12.01 -9.87
N TYR A 184 -2.56 12.42 -10.55
CA TYR A 184 -2.57 13.55 -11.46
C TYR A 184 -3.48 13.26 -12.65
N LEU A 185 -3.22 12.20 -13.40
CA LEU A 185 -3.97 11.86 -14.61
C LEU A 185 -5.44 11.54 -14.36
N ASN A 186 -5.77 10.92 -13.23
CA ASN A 186 -7.15 10.57 -12.89
C ASN A 186 -8.06 11.80 -12.65
N LYS A 187 -7.47 12.99 -12.46
CA LYS A 187 -8.19 14.27 -12.35
C LYS A 187 -8.35 14.97 -13.68
N GLU A 188 -7.59 14.56 -14.70
CA GLU A 188 -7.59 15.20 -16.00
C GLU A 188 -8.84 14.85 -16.80
N HIS A 189 -9.53 15.87 -17.29
CA HIS A 189 -10.79 15.73 -18.01
C HIS A 189 -10.67 14.95 -19.33
N TYR A 190 -9.47 14.86 -19.92
CA TYR A 190 -9.24 14.09 -21.14
C TYR A 190 -9.02 12.60 -20.89
N ILE A 191 -8.83 12.19 -19.67
CA ILE A 191 -8.77 10.78 -19.27
C ILE A 191 -10.20 10.26 -19.08
N LYS A 192 -10.52 9.14 -19.71
CA LYS A 192 -11.80 8.45 -19.51
C LYS A 192 -11.70 7.40 -18.39
N LYS A 193 -10.62 6.61 -18.40
CA LYS A 193 -10.39 5.55 -17.43
C LYS A 193 -8.89 5.22 -17.33
N ILE A 194 -8.43 4.87 -16.14
CA ILE A 194 -7.13 4.24 -15.91
C ILE A 194 -7.36 2.91 -15.20
N THR A 195 -6.74 1.85 -15.70
CA THR A 195 -6.73 0.50 -15.08
C THR A 195 -5.27 0.13 -14.78
N LEU A 196 -5.02 -0.39 -13.56
CA LEU A 196 -3.70 -0.66 -12.98
C LEU A 196 -3.53 -2.16 -12.74
#